data_a39e0f4bb8d30b9e537e8bd482bbbce8
#
_entry.id   a39e0f4bb8d30b9e537e8bd482bbbce8
#
_cell.length_a   1.000
_cell.length_b   1.000
_cell.length_c   1.000
_cell.angle_alpha   90.00
_cell.angle_beta   90.00
_cell.angle_gamma   90.00
#
_symmetry.space_group_name_H-M   'P 1'
#
loop_
_entity.id
_entity.type
_entity.pdbx_description
1 polymer ?
#
loop_
_entity_poly.entity_id
_entity_poly.type
_entity_poly.pdbx_seq_one_letter_code
_entity_poly.pdbx_strand_id
1 'polypeptide(L)'
;MNTVEKLKINDKLLGFTLILMLASGMQLEATAGSYAWSVWVHIVFGTLLTILSICHIYYHYRFCNWFARFAQNRNTATRVLWWVFLLTAVSGIAATVQWIAENGHSPIGGVHGKIGFLMVIIAIIHAAKHIRQRKQAKRA
;
A
#
# COMPACT_ATOMS: atom_id res chain seq x y z
N MET A 1 19.25 17.19 3.55
CA MET A 1 18.27 16.68 2.57
C MET A 1 16.97 17.40 2.75
N ASN A 2 16.48 18.09 1.74
CA ASN A 2 15.25 18.89 1.73
C ASN A 2 14.01 17.97 1.78
N THR A 3 12.88 18.46 2.31
CA THR A 3 11.60 17.70 2.39
C THR A 3 11.13 17.21 1.02
N VAL A 4 11.35 17.99 -0.04
CA VAL A 4 11.00 17.62 -1.42
C VAL A 4 11.84 16.43 -1.93
N GLU A 5 13.11 16.37 -1.57
CA GLU A 5 14.00 15.24 -1.92
C GLU A 5 13.59 13.98 -1.19
N LYS A 6 13.29 14.08 0.12
CA LYS A 6 12.77 12.97 0.93
C LYS A 6 11.49 12.40 0.32
N LEU A 7 10.57 13.27 -0.10
CA LEU A 7 9.32 12.86 -0.74
C LEU A 7 9.57 12.11 -2.06
N LYS A 8 10.45 12.64 -2.93
CA LYS A 8 10.78 12.00 -4.21
C LYS A 8 11.40 10.61 -4.02
N ILE A 9 12.27 10.45 -3.03
CA ILE A 9 12.88 9.16 -2.71
C ILE A 9 11.82 8.20 -2.18
N ASN A 10 11.01 8.66 -1.24
CA ASN A 10 9.92 7.84 -0.68
C ASN A 10 8.92 7.39 -1.76
N ASP A 11 8.52 8.28 -2.69
CA ASP A 11 7.61 7.94 -3.80
C ASP A 11 8.20 6.84 -4.71
N LYS A 12 9.51 6.89 -4.99
CA LYS A 12 10.19 5.85 -5.78
C LYS A 12 10.24 4.52 -5.04
N LEU A 13 10.61 4.55 -3.75
CA LEU A 13 10.67 3.35 -2.91
C LEU A 13 9.26 2.73 -2.75
N LEU A 14 8.24 3.57 -2.55
CA LEU A 14 6.85 3.13 -2.46
C LEU A 14 6.41 2.41 -3.74
N GLY A 15 6.69 2.99 -4.91
CA GLY A 15 6.37 2.38 -6.21
C GLY A 15 7.10 1.06 -6.42
N PHE A 16 8.39 0.99 -6.09
CA PHE A 16 9.19 -0.24 -6.19
C PHE A 16 8.66 -1.34 -5.25
N THR A 17 8.42 -0.98 -3.98
CA THR A 17 7.88 -1.92 -2.97
C THR A 17 6.49 -2.40 -3.35
N LEU A 18 5.64 -1.55 -3.96
CA LEU A 18 4.33 -1.96 -4.45
C LEU A 18 4.43 -3.04 -5.54
N ILE A 19 5.42 -2.94 -6.44
CA ILE A 19 5.66 -3.97 -7.47
C ILE A 19 6.10 -5.29 -6.82
N LEU A 20 7.01 -5.23 -5.85
CA LEU A 20 7.44 -6.42 -5.11
C LEU A 20 6.30 -7.06 -4.32
N MET A 21 5.43 -6.24 -3.72
CA MET A 21 4.21 -6.71 -3.05
C MET A 21 3.26 -7.42 -4.00
N LEU A 22 3.03 -6.85 -5.18
CA LEU A 22 2.20 -7.49 -6.20
C LEU A 22 2.79 -8.83 -6.63
N ALA A 23 4.09 -8.87 -6.92
CA ALA A 23 4.78 -10.10 -7.35
C ALA A 23 4.72 -11.18 -6.27
N SER A 24 4.99 -10.84 -5.01
CA SER A 24 4.92 -11.79 -3.88
C SER A 24 3.48 -12.26 -3.60
N GLY A 25 2.49 -11.37 -3.74
CA GLY A 25 1.08 -11.73 -3.60
C GLY A 25 0.60 -12.68 -4.69
N MET A 26 0.98 -12.44 -5.94
CA MET A 26 0.70 -13.35 -7.07
C MET A 26 1.37 -14.71 -6.87
N GLN A 27 2.60 -14.75 -6.35
CA GLN A 27 3.27 -15.98 -6.03
C GLN A 27 2.54 -16.77 -4.94
N LEU A 28 2.06 -16.10 -3.88
CA LEU A 28 1.29 -16.74 -2.82
C LEU A 28 -0.02 -17.34 -3.36
N GLU A 29 -0.72 -16.61 -4.22
CA GLU A 29 -1.95 -17.11 -4.85
C GLU A 29 -1.64 -18.33 -5.73
N ALA A 30 -0.61 -18.28 -6.57
CA ALA A 30 -0.22 -19.37 -7.46
C ALA A 30 0.24 -20.62 -6.73
N THR A 31 0.83 -20.47 -5.53
CA THR A 31 1.32 -21.60 -4.71
C THR A 31 0.37 -21.99 -3.59
N ALA A 32 -0.79 -21.36 -3.50
CA ALA A 32 -1.75 -21.51 -2.37
C ALA A 32 -1.06 -21.40 -0.99
N GLY A 33 -0.02 -20.57 -0.90
CA GLY A 33 0.74 -20.37 0.35
C GLY A 33 1.55 -21.57 0.82
N SER A 34 1.82 -22.55 -0.05
CA SER A 34 2.48 -23.83 0.31
C SER A 34 3.90 -23.67 0.87
N TYR A 35 4.54 -22.55 0.62
CA TYR A 35 5.91 -22.29 1.08
C TYR A 35 5.95 -21.21 2.16
N ALA A 36 6.28 -21.58 3.40
CA ALA A 36 6.36 -20.64 4.52
C ALA A 36 7.29 -19.44 4.25
N TRP A 37 8.41 -19.63 3.55
CA TRP A 37 9.32 -18.54 3.20
C TRP A 37 8.66 -17.47 2.31
N SER A 38 7.77 -17.85 1.39
CA SER A 38 7.06 -16.90 0.52
C SER A 38 6.06 -16.05 1.30
N VAL A 39 5.44 -16.61 2.34
CA VAL A 39 4.57 -15.87 3.27
C VAL A 39 5.40 -14.84 4.04
N TRP A 40 6.55 -15.20 4.57
CA TRP A 40 7.44 -14.29 5.27
C TRP A 40 7.94 -13.15 4.38
N VAL A 41 8.35 -13.45 3.14
CA VAL A 41 8.74 -12.42 2.16
C VAL A 41 7.61 -11.43 1.91
N HIS A 42 6.38 -11.92 1.75
CA HIS A 42 5.20 -11.07 1.57
C HIS A 42 4.92 -10.20 2.80
N ILE A 43 5.04 -10.74 4.01
CA ILE A 43 4.88 -10.00 5.27
C ILE A 43 5.92 -8.88 5.37
N VAL A 44 7.19 -9.15 5.05
CA VAL A 44 8.27 -8.16 5.08
C VAL A 44 8.01 -7.01 4.11
N PHE A 45 7.66 -7.31 2.85
CA PHE A 45 7.32 -6.27 1.88
C PHE A 45 6.05 -5.52 2.24
N GLY A 46 5.04 -6.18 2.82
CA GLY A 46 3.81 -5.55 3.30
C GLY A 46 4.07 -4.57 4.45
N THR A 47 4.91 -4.96 5.39
CA THR A 47 5.33 -4.10 6.49
C THR A 47 6.10 -2.88 5.95
N LEU A 48 7.04 -3.10 5.04
CA LEU A 48 7.81 -2.02 4.41
C LEU A 48 6.90 -1.06 3.63
N LEU A 49 5.96 -1.60 2.84
CA LEU A 49 4.97 -0.80 2.10
C LEU A 49 4.13 0.06 3.05
N THR A 50 3.70 -0.51 4.18
CA THR A 50 2.92 0.20 5.20
C THR A 50 3.71 1.35 5.80
N ILE A 51 4.97 1.12 6.20
CA ILE A 51 5.85 2.16 6.73
C ILE A 51 6.07 3.27 5.70
N LEU A 52 6.40 2.94 4.45
CA LEU A 52 6.61 3.91 3.37
C LEU A 52 5.34 4.70 3.08
N SER A 53 4.15 4.08 3.16
CA SER A 53 2.87 4.76 2.99
C SER A 53 2.59 5.77 4.11
N ILE A 54 2.89 5.42 5.35
CA ILE A 54 2.80 6.33 6.50
C ILE A 54 3.77 7.51 6.31
N CYS A 55 5.02 7.24 5.91
CA CYS A 55 5.99 8.29 5.60
C CYS A 55 5.53 9.20 4.45
N HIS A 56 4.92 8.62 3.39
CA HIS A 56 4.36 9.39 2.26
C HIS A 56 3.28 10.36 2.75
N ILE A 57 2.36 9.90 3.58
CA ILE A 57 1.30 10.73 4.17
C ILE A 57 1.91 11.83 5.05
N TYR A 58 2.89 11.46 5.88
CA TYR A 58 3.58 12.42 6.76
C TYR A 58 4.26 13.54 5.97
N TYR A 59 4.98 13.22 4.90
CA TYR A 59 5.66 14.24 4.08
C TYR A 59 4.69 15.13 3.31
N HIS A 60 3.50 14.62 2.95
CA HIS A 60 2.48 15.40 2.25
C HIS A 60 1.64 16.29 3.15
N TYR A 61 1.29 15.83 4.35
CA TYR A 61 0.23 16.47 5.14
C TYR A 61 0.69 17.01 6.50
N ARG A 62 1.87 16.66 7.01
CA ARG A 62 2.29 16.93 8.41
C ARG A 62 1.17 16.57 9.40
N PHE A 63 1.35 15.61 10.27
CA PHE A 63 0.32 14.98 11.11
C PHE A 63 -0.67 15.94 11.81
N CYS A 64 -0.27 17.16 12.20
CA CYS A 64 -1.09 18.08 12.99
C CYS A 64 -2.41 18.54 12.32
N ASN A 65 -2.53 18.45 10.99
CA ASN A 65 -3.75 18.87 10.26
C ASN A 65 -4.22 17.81 9.24
N TRP A 66 -3.69 16.61 9.33
CA TRP A 66 -3.94 15.56 8.37
C TRP A 66 -5.43 15.22 8.24
N PHE A 67 -6.11 15.01 9.36
CA PHE A 67 -7.52 14.60 9.38
C PHE A 67 -8.44 15.68 8.81
N ALA A 68 -8.20 16.95 9.16
CA ALA A 68 -8.97 18.07 8.64
C ALA A 68 -8.77 18.24 7.12
N ARG A 69 -7.52 18.17 6.65
CA ARG A 69 -7.21 18.25 5.21
C ARG A 69 -7.70 17.05 4.43
N PHE A 70 -7.71 15.86 5.03
CA PHE A 70 -8.26 14.66 4.43
C PHE A 70 -9.78 14.75 4.29
N ALA A 71 -10.49 15.22 5.31
CA ALA A 71 -11.94 15.43 5.26
C ALA A 71 -12.34 16.46 4.19
N GLN A 72 -11.51 17.50 3.98
CA GLN A 72 -11.70 18.54 2.95
C GLN A 72 -11.23 18.10 1.55
N ASN A 73 -10.52 16.98 1.42
CA ASN A 73 -9.99 16.54 0.13
C ASN A 73 -11.13 16.07 -0.78
N ARG A 74 -11.39 16.85 -1.84
CA ARG A 74 -12.42 16.53 -2.86
C ARG A 74 -12.01 15.39 -3.80
N ASN A 75 -10.77 14.90 -3.72
CA ASN A 75 -10.29 13.82 -4.60
C ASN A 75 -10.77 12.45 -4.10
N THR A 76 -11.85 11.97 -4.68
CA THR A 76 -12.47 10.67 -4.34
C THR A 76 -11.46 9.51 -4.43
N ALA A 77 -10.57 9.49 -5.43
CA ALA A 77 -9.57 8.43 -5.58
C ALA A 77 -8.62 8.34 -4.39
N THR A 78 -8.18 9.50 -3.85
CA THR A 78 -7.32 9.54 -2.66
C THR A 78 -8.05 9.04 -1.41
N ARG A 79 -9.34 9.42 -1.26
CA ARG A 79 -10.16 8.96 -0.12
C ARG A 79 -10.41 7.45 -0.17
N VAL A 80 -10.76 6.93 -1.34
CA VAL A 80 -11.00 5.49 -1.53
C VAL A 80 -9.69 4.71 -1.30
N LEU A 81 -8.57 5.16 -1.86
CA LEU A 81 -7.27 4.53 -1.64
C LEU A 81 -6.91 4.44 -0.16
N TRP A 82 -7.19 5.49 0.62
CA TRP A 82 -6.93 5.49 2.06
C TRP A 82 -7.73 4.42 2.80
N TRP A 83 -9.04 4.32 2.54
CA TRP A 83 -9.88 3.33 3.19
C TRP A 83 -9.51 1.91 2.79
N VAL A 84 -9.25 1.68 1.50
CA VAL A 84 -8.82 0.36 1.02
C VAL A 84 -7.44 -0.01 1.56
N PHE A 85 -6.52 0.96 1.68
CA PHE A 85 -5.22 0.74 2.33
C PHE A 85 -5.37 0.32 3.80
N LEU A 86 -6.22 1.01 4.59
CA LEU A 86 -6.50 0.63 5.98
C LEU A 86 -7.08 -0.80 6.08
N LEU A 87 -8.06 -1.11 5.24
CA LEU A 87 -8.66 -2.45 5.20
C LEU A 87 -7.61 -3.52 4.84
N THR A 88 -6.74 -3.23 3.87
CA THR A 88 -5.64 -4.12 3.47
C THR A 88 -4.66 -4.33 4.63
N ALA A 89 -4.27 -3.26 5.33
CA ALA A 89 -3.33 -3.36 6.45
C ALA A 89 -3.93 -4.16 7.62
N VAL A 90 -5.17 -3.86 8.02
CA VAL A 90 -5.86 -4.57 9.10
C VAL A 90 -6.08 -6.04 8.75
N SER A 91 -6.58 -6.34 7.54
CA SER A 91 -6.78 -7.72 7.10
C SER A 91 -5.46 -8.48 6.96
N GLY A 92 -4.36 -7.82 6.57
CA GLY A 92 -3.03 -8.43 6.51
C GLY A 92 -2.50 -8.81 7.88
N ILE A 93 -2.67 -7.95 8.88
CA ILE A 93 -2.31 -8.27 10.27
C ILE A 93 -3.13 -9.46 10.76
N ALA A 94 -4.46 -9.45 10.55
CA ALA A 94 -5.34 -10.53 10.96
C ALA A 94 -4.97 -11.85 10.27
N ALA A 95 -4.68 -11.82 8.96
CA ALA A 95 -4.24 -12.99 8.20
C ALA A 95 -2.91 -13.54 8.71
N THR A 96 -1.96 -12.67 9.06
CA THR A 96 -0.66 -13.06 9.61
C THR A 96 -0.81 -13.72 10.98
N VAL A 97 -1.60 -13.12 11.88
CA VAL A 97 -1.87 -13.68 13.22
C VAL A 97 -2.54 -15.04 13.10
N GLN A 98 -3.54 -15.18 12.24
CA GLN A 98 -4.23 -16.45 12.00
C GLN A 98 -3.26 -17.49 11.42
N TRP A 99 -2.45 -17.14 10.42
CA TRP A 99 -1.50 -18.05 9.80
C TRP A 99 -0.49 -18.62 10.81
N ILE A 100 -0.01 -17.78 11.74
CA ILE A 100 0.89 -18.21 12.83
C ILE A 100 0.14 -19.12 13.83
N ALA A 101 -1.09 -18.75 14.21
CA ALA A 101 -1.86 -19.50 15.21
C ALA A 101 -2.35 -20.87 14.69
N GLU A 102 -2.67 -20.97 13.41
CA GLU A 102 -3.23 -22.17 12.77
C GLU A 102 -2.19 -22.97 11.95
N ASN A 103 -0.90 -22.81 12.29
CA ASN A 103 0.23 -23.57 11.68
C ASN A 103 0.23 -23.53 10.13
N GLY A 104 0.03 -22.37 9.57
CA GLY A 104 0.14 -22.15 8.12
C GLY A 104 -1.18 -22.09 7.37
N HIS A 105 -2.32 -22.14 8.04
CA HIS A 105 -3.62 -21.98 7.42
C HIS A 105 -4.23 -20.60 7.76
N SER A 106 -4.77 -19.87 6.76
CA SER A 106 -5.41 -18.58 6.97
C SER A 106 -6.53 -18.31 5.96
N PRO A 107 -7.79 -18.65 6.28
CA PRO A 107 -8.94 -18.26 5.47
C PRO A 107 -9.04 -16.73 5.26
N ILE A 108 -8.61 -15.93 6.23
CA ILE A 108 -8.55 -14.47 6.12
C ILE A 108 -7.55 -14.05 5.05
N GLY A 109 -6.49 -14.84 4.80
CA GLY A 109 -5.50 -14.59 3.75
C GLY A 109 -6.13 -14.45 2.37
N GLY A 110 -7.12 -15.28 2.02
CA GLY A 110 -7.84 -15.17 0.76
C GLY A 110 -8.66 -13.88 0.62
N VAL A 111 -9.24 -13.39 1.71
CA VAL A 111 -9.96 -12.10 1.75
C VAL A 111 -8.97 -10.94 1.61
N HIS A 112 -7.86 -10.99 2.38
CA HIS A 112 -6.77 -10.02 2.32
C HIS A 112 -6.21 -9.90 0.90
N GLY A 113 -5.98 -11.02 0.20
CA GLY A 113 -5.46 -11.03 -1.17
C GLY A 113 -6.37 -10.27 -2.14
N LYS A 114 -7.69 -10.48 -2.07
CA LYS A 114 -8.67 -9.77 -2.92
C LYS A 114 -8.71 -8.26 -2.63
N ILE A 115 -8.69 -7.86 -1.36
CA ILE A 115 -8.65 -6.45 -0.95
C ILE A 115 -7.31 -5.82 -1.36
N GLY A 116 -6.20 -6.53 -1.20
CA GLY A 116 -4.86 -6.10 -1.59
C GLY A 116 -4.74 -5.87 -3.10
N PHE A 117 -5.32 -6.77 -3.91
CA PHE A 117 -5.35 -6.59 -5.37
C PHE A 117 -6.15 -5.35 -5.78
N LEU A 118 -7.32 -5.13 -5.17
CA LEU A 118 -8.11 -3.92 -5.37
C LEU A 118 -7.32 -2.66 -4.98
N MET A 119 -6.58 -2.69 -3.86
CA MET A 119 -5.71 -1.60 -3.43
C MET A 119 -4.66 -1.26 -4.48
N VAL A 120 -4.01 -2.26 -5.10
CA VAL A 120 -2.99 -2.05 -6.13
C VAL A 120 -3.60 -1.35 -7.35
N ILE A 121 -4.78 -1.75 -7.82
CA ILE A 121 -5.47 -1.12 -8.94
C ILE A 121 -5.73 0.37 -8.65
N ILE A 122 -6.27 0.67 -7.47
CA ILE A 122 -6.58 2.06 -7.07
C ILE A 122 -5.29 2.87 -6.89
N ALA A 123 -4.21 2.28 -6.36
CA ALA A 123 -2.91 2.93 -6.22
C ALA A 123 -2.30 3.30 -7.58
N ILE A 124 -2.41 2.43 -8.59
CA ILE A 124 -1.96 2.70 -9.97
C ILE A 124 -2.77 3.87 -10.56
N ILE A 125 -4.09 3.88 -10.41
CA ILE A 125 -4.95 4.96 -10.88
C ILE A 125 -4.58 6.30 -10.20
N HIS A 126 -4.35 6.26 -8.88
CA HIS A 126 -3.91 7.42 -8.10
C HIS A 126 -2.57 7.96 -8.60
N ALA A 127 -1.57 7.09 -8.77
CA ALA A 127 -0.24 7.46 -9.26
C ALA A 127 -0.29 8.04 -10.69
N ALA A 128 -1.03 7.41 -11.61
CA ALA A 128 -1.20 7.86 -12.99
C ALA A 128 -1.82 9.26 -13.05
N LYS A 129 -2.85 9.53 -12.23
CA LYS A 129 -3.48 10.84 -12.13
C LYS A 129 -2.49 11.91 -11.67
N HIS A 130 -1.69 11.63 -10.64
CA HIS A 130 -0.67 12.56 -10.14
C HIS A 130 0.44 12.84 -11.17
N ILE A 131 0.91 11.81 -11.89
CA ILE A 131 1.91 11.98 -12.96
C ILE A 131 1.35 12.88 -14.08
N ARG A 132 0.10 12.67 -14.48
CA ARG A 132 -0.57 13.49 -15.50
C ARG A 132 -0.69 14.96 -15.08
N GLN A 133 -1.10 15.22 -13.85
CA GLN A 133 -1.22 16.56 -13.31
C GLN A 133 0.14 17.29 -13.25
N ARG A 134 1.22 16.60 -12.82
CA ARG A 134 2.58 17.15 -12.81
C ARG A 134 3.08 17.49 -14.22
N LYS A 135 2.74 16.69 -15.23
CA LYS A 135 3.11 16.98 -16.64
C LYS A 135 2.37 18.19 -17.18
N GLN A 136 1.10 18.36 -16.85
CA GLN A 136 0.30 19.51 -17.26
C GLN A 136 0.82 20.81 -16.64
N ALA A 137 1.11 20.81 -15.34
CA ALA A 137 1.67 21.97 -14.63
C ALA A 137 3.05 22.43 -15.12
N LYS A 138 3.81 21.59 -15.84
CA LYS A 138 5.10 21.95 -16.44
C LYS A 138 4.96 22.54 -17.84
N ARG A 139 3.79 22.43 -18.45
CA ARG A 139 3.51 22.91 -19.83
C ARG A 139 2.76 24.24 -19.85
N ALA A 140 2.18 24.61 -18.73
CA ALA A 140 1.55 25.92 -18.49
C ALA A 140 2.56 26.94 -17.95
#